data_83d9e6defc04b67f2b771ac2fff491d4
#
_entry.id   83d9e6defc04b67f2b771ac2fff491d4
#
_cell.length_a   1.000
_cell.length_b   1.000
_cell.length_c   1.000
_cell.angle_alpha   90.00
_cell.angle_beta   90.00
_cell.angle_gamma   90.00
#
_symmetry.space_group_name_H-M   'P 1'
#
loop_
_entity.id
_entity.type
_entity.pdbx_description
1 polymer ?
#
loop_
_entity_poly.entity_id
_entity_poly.type
_entity_poly.pdbx_seq_one_letter_code
_entity_poly.pdbx_strand_id
1 'polypeptide(L)'
;MKRWGQGLTWTGLAITVVGIIAAIVTGVIGFGNAVPSEDRMTTIVSSGTVTAEADEDLYLYVPDGAAPAVCTVYPPGQAEVHPIENPMTTNFTHEGAQYQSNGGFTTTEAGTYELTCSNPEVLVAPSVSGGAIAGGVLGVVGGSMAAVAGGLILIIGIILWIVGANRMKKSGVQ
;
A
#
# COMPACT_ATOMS: atom_id res chain seq x y z
N MET A 1 8.96 -11.78 -43.19
CA MET A 1 9.47 -10.97 -42.05
C MET A 1 8.53 -9.84 -41.65
N LYS A 2 7.87 -9.09 -42.56
CA LYS A 2 6.94 -7.99 -42.22
C LYS A 2 5.79 -8.41 -41.30
N ARG A 3 5.14 -9.55 -41.55
CA ARG A 3 4.04 -10.07 -40.69
C ARG A 3 4.49 -10.46 -39.30
N TRP A 4 5.69 -10.95 -39.12
CA TRP A 4 6.27 -11.30 -37.82
C TRP A 4 6.59 -10.05 -37.01
N GLY A 5 7.17 -9.01 -37.64
CA GLY A 5 7.43 -7.73 -36.97
C GLY A 5 6.17 -7.05 -36.50
N GLN A 6 5.09 -7.05 -37.30
CA GLN A 6 3.80 -6.49 -36.89
C GLN A 6 3.20 -7.26 -35.71
N GLY A 7 3.26 -8.60 -35.70
CA GLY A 7 2.78 -9.41 -34.57
C GLY A 7 3.51 -9.07 -33.27
N LEU A 8 4.86 -9.03 -33.33
CA LEU A 8 5.68 -8.68 -32.15
C LEU A 8 5.37 -7.28 -31.62
N THR A 9 5.19 -6.29 -32.49
CA THR A 9 4.86 -4.91 -32.08
C THR A 9 3.53 -4.86 -31.35
N TRP A 10 2.49 -5.50 -31.86
CA TRP A 10 1.18 -5.53 -31.22
C TRP A 10 1.20 -6.27 -29.89
N THR A 11 1.91 -7.40 -29.82
CA THR A 11 2.06 -8.15 -28.57
C THR A 11 2.84 -7.34 -27.54
N GLY A 12 3.95 -6.71 -27.93
CA GLY A 12 4.73 -5.85 -27.03
C GLY A 12 3.91 -4.68 -26.49
N LEU A 13 3.13 -4.02 -27.37
CA LEU A 13 2.23 -2.92 -26.97
C LEU A 13 1.18 -3.41 -25.97
N ALA A 14 0.52 -4.54 -26.24
CA ALA A 14 -0.49 -5.08 -25.34
C ALA A 14 0.09 -5.41 -23.96
N ILE A 15 1.25 -6.07 -23.88
CA ILE A 15 1.92 -6.39 -22.61
C ILE A 15 2.30 -5.12 -21.84
N THR A 16 2.84 -4.12 -22.55
CA THR A 16 3.20 -2.84 -21.91
C THR A 16 2.00 -2.15 -21.31
N VAL A 17 0.90 -2.03 -22.06
CA VAL A 17 -0.34 -1.38 -21.59
C VAL A 17 -0.93 -2.13 -20.40
N VAL A 18 -1.04 -3.46 -20.50
CA VAL A 18 -1.54 -4.28 -19.38
C VAL A 18 -0.64 -4.16 -18.15
N GLY A 19 0.68 -4.17 -18.32
CA GLY A 19 1.65 -4.01 -17.23
C GLY A 19 1.51 -2.65 -16.52
N ILE A 20 1.33 -1.57 -17.27
CA ILE A 20 1.12 -0.22 -16.70
C ILE A 20 -0.22 -0.16 -15.94
N ILE A 21 -1.31 -0.66 -16.54
CA ILE A 21 -2.61 -0.68 -15.88
C ILE A 21 -2.54 -1.50 -14.58
N ALA A 22 -1.94 -2.68 -14.64
CA ALA A 22 -1.77 -3.53 -13.47
C ALA A 22 -0.96 -2.81 -12.37
N ALA A 23 0.14 -2.15 -12.71
CA ALA A 23 0.96 -1.40 -11.75
C ALA A 23 0.18 -0.25 -11.09
N ILE A 24 -0.61 0.50 -11.87
CA ILE A 24 -1.43 1.60 -11.34
C ILE A 24 -2.53 1.04 -10.42
N VAL A 25 -3.29 0.05 -10.89
CA VAL A 25 -4.42 -0.51 -10.12
C VAL A 25 -3.94 -1.13 -8.82
N THR A 26 -2.91 -1.98 -8.87
CA THR A 26 -2.37 -2.63 -7.66
C THR A 26 -1.65 -1.64 -6.75
N GLY A 27 -1.00 -0.62 -7.31
CA GLY A 27 -0.41 0.47 -6.54
C GLY A 27 -1.48 1.26 -5.77
N VAL A 28 -2.50 1.75 -6.46
CA VAL A 28 -3.58 2.54 -5.84
C VAL A 28 -4.34 1.73 -4.79
N ILE A 29 -4.72 0.48 -5.10
CA ILE A 29 -5.44 -0.37 -4.14
C ILE A 29 -4.53 -0.78 -2.97
N GLY A 30 -3.29 -1.19 -3.25
CA GLY A 30 -2.36 -1.66 -2.22
C GLY A 30 -1.95 -0.54 -1.26
N PHE A 31 -1.53 0.60 -1.78
CA PHE A 31 -1.12 1.73 -0.92
C PHE A 31 -2.31 2.49 -0.35
N GLY A 32 -3.45 2.58 -1.07
CA GLY A 32 -4.66 3.23 -0.55
C GLY A 32 -5.26 2.51 0.65
N ASN A 33 -5.12 1.19 0.74
CA ASN A 33 -5.57 0.40 1.88
C ASN A 33 -4.48 0.17 2.95
N ALA A 34 -3.27 0.68 2.72
CA ALA A 34 -2.17 0.55 3.68
C ALA A 34 -2.26 1.57 4.82
N VAL A 35 -2.82 2.75 4.54
CA VAL A 35 -3.03 3.79 5.56
C VAL A 35 -4.45 3.62 6.11
N PRO A 36 -4.64 3.65 7.44
CA PRO A 36 -5.96 3.65 8.02
C PRO A 36 -6.79 4.81 7.48
N SER A 37 -8.07 4.58 7.19
CA SER A 37 -8.96 5.66 6.77
C SER A 37 -9.20 6.65 7.92
N GLU A 38 -9.32 7.93 7.61
CA GLU A 38 -9.47 9.01 8.60
C GLU A 38 -10.67 8.78 9.53
N ASP A 39 -11.74 8.17 9.02
CA ASP A 39 -12.93 7.80 9.78
C ASP A 39 -12.71 6.69 10.82
N ARG A 40 -11.59 5.97 10.74
CA ARG A 40 -11.18 4.96 11.72
C ARG A 40 -10.05 5.44 12.65
N MET A 41 -9.63 6.67 12.50
CA MET A 41 -8.66 7.31 13.39
C MET A 41 -9.41 8.07 14.49
N THR A 42 -9.02 7.86 15.73
CA THR A 42 -9.63 8.54 16.86
C THR A 42 -8.55 9.23 17.68
N THR A 43 -8.64 10.55 17.77
CA THR A 43 -7.75 11.31 18.66
C THR A 43 -8.29 11.28 20.06
N ILE A 44 -7.47 10.83 21.01
CA ILE A 44 -7.78 10.78 22.44
C ILE A 44 -7.00 11.88 23.15
N VAL A 45 -7.73 12.73 23.84
CA VAL A 45 -7.15 13.80 24.67
C VAL A 45 -7.27 13.37 26.14
N SER A 46 -6.20 12.84 26.70
CA SER A 46 -6.09 12.28 28.05
C SER A 46 -6.96 11.04 28.29
N SER A 47 -8.23 11.05 27.94
CA SER A 47 -9.12 9.88 27.98
C SER A 47 -10.13 9.94 26.85
N GLY A 48 -10.57 8.77 26.39
CA GLY A 48 -11.55 8.66 25.30
C GLY A 48 -11.92 7.22 25.02
N THR A 49 -12.78 7.04 24.04
CA THR A 49 -13.27 5.72 23.64
C THR A 49 -12.95 5.44 22.18
N VAL A 50 -12.66 4.18 21.88
CA VAL A 50 -12.50 3.69 20.53
C VAL A 50 -13.36 2.44 20.34
N THR A 51 -14.02 2.32 19.20
CA THR A 51 -14.76 1.12 18.85
C THR A 51 -13.87 0.24 17.97
N ALA A 52 -13.78 -1.03 18.34
CA ALA A 52 -12.95 -2.01 17.64
C ALA A 52 -13.75 -3.28 17.34
N GLU A 53 -13.28 -4.00 16.33
CA GLU A 53 -13.75 -5.35 16.02
C GLU A 53 -12.99 -6.39 16.87
N ALA A 54 -13.44 -7.64 16.87
CA ALA A 54 -12.71 -8.71 17.52
C ALA A 54 -11.42 -9.03 16.72
N ASP A 55 -10.37 -9.39 17.43
CA ASP A 55 -9.04 -9.70 16.88
C ASP A 55 -8.44 -8.54 16.04
N GLU A 56 -8.77 -7.30 16.40
CA GLU A 56 -8.25 -6.12 15.72
C GLU A 56 -7.02 -5.58 16.44
N ASP A 57 -5.97 -5.28 15.68
CA ASP A 57 -4.77 -4.61 16.16
C ASP A 57 -4.94 -3.09 16.10
N LEU A 58 -4.94 -2.45 17.24
CA LEU A 58 -4.98 -1.00 17.39
C LEU A 58 -3.61 -0.47 17.81
N TYR A 59 -3.11 0.48 17.07
CA TYR A 59 -1.85 1.16 17.36
C TYR A 59 -2.11 2.52 17.97
N LEU A 60 -1.24 2.88 18.90
CA LEU A 60 -1.20 4.17 19.56
C LEU A 60 -0.10 5.00 18.90
N TYR A 61 -0.44 6.19 18.47
CA TYR A 61 0.49 7.11 17.83
C TYR A 61 0.57 8.40 18.61
N VAL A 62 1.77 8.91 18.74
CA VAL A 62 2.03 10.20 19.40
C VAL A 62 2.67 11.16 18.39
N PRO A 63 2.45 12.48 18.54
CA PRO A 63 3.10 13.48 17.71
C PRO A 63 4.63 13.31 17.76
N ASP A 64 5.30 13.50 16.62
CA ASP A 64 6.76 13.40 16.55
C ASP A 64 7.42 14.39 17.53
N GLY A 65 8.41 13.89 18.27
CA GLY A 65 9.07 14.65 19.35
C GLY A 65 8.30 14.72 20.67
N ALA A 66 7.08 14.17 20.75
CA ALA A 66 6.39 14.03 22.02
C ALA A 66 6.99 12.89 22.87
N ALA A 67 6.83 12.98 24.20
CA ALA A 67 7.22 11.88 25.07
C ALA A 67 6.33 10.65 24.80
N PRO A 68 6.86 9.41 24.96
CA PRO A 68 6.06 8.22 24.86
C PRO A 68 4.83 8.26 25.75
N ALA A 69 3.68 7.89 25.21
CA ALA A 69 2.45 7.82 25.99
C ALA A 69 2.31 6.46 26.67
N VAL A 70 1.94 6.45 27.92
CA VAL A 70 1.49 5.25 28.63
C VAL A 70 -0.02 5.30 28.69
N CYS A 71 -0.68 4.35 28.04
CA CYS A 71 -2.14 4.25 28.03
C CYS A 71 -2.60 3.01 28.80
N THR A 72 -3.63 3.18 29.60
CA THR A 72 -4.37 2.10 30.23
C THR A 72 -5.63 1.87 29.40
N VAL A 73 -5.86 0.64 28.99
CA VAL A 73 -7.02 0.24 28.18
C VAL A 73 -7.99 -0.51 29.06
N TYR A 74 -9.24 -0.09 29.02
CA TYR A 74 -10.35 -0.73 29.73
C TYR A 74 -11.27 -1.40 28.69
N PRO A 75 -11.24 -2.73 28.59
CA PRO A 75 -12.06 -3.47 27.64
C PRO A 75 -13.54 -3.49 28.04
N PRO A 76 -14.45 -3.71 27.09
CA PRO A 76 -15.87 -3.90 27.39
C PRO A 76 -16.12 -5.25 28.08
N GLY A 77 -17.00 -5.27 29.06
CA GLY A 77 -17.44 -6.50 29.73
C GLY A 77 -16.33 -7.30 30.41
N GLN A 78 -16.04 -8.49 29.92
CA GLN A 78 -14.95 -9.37 30.37
C GLN A 78 -13.89 -9.60 29.30
N ALA A 79 -13.91 -8.80 28.22
CA ALA A 79 -12.92 -8.86 27.18
C ALA A 79 -11.51 -8.59 27.72
N GLU A 80 -10.51 -9.13 27.06
CA GLU A 80 -9.11 -8.91 27.39
C GLU A 80 -8.45 -8.07 26.29
N VAL A 81 -7.32 -7.48 26.60
CA VAL A 81 -6.45 -6.82 25.63
C VAL A 81 -5.05 -7.39 25.76
N HIS A 82 -4.44 -7.67 24.65
CA HIS A 82 -3.08 -8.15 24.60
C HIS A 82 -2.17 -7.07 24.02
N PRO A 83 -1.09 -6.68 24.72
CA PRO A 83 -0.13 -5.74 24.15
C PRO A 83 0.51 -6.39 22.92
N ILE A 84 0.69 -5.59 21.86
CA ILE A 84 1.38 -6.05 20.65
C ILE A 84 2.86 -6.21 20.99
N GLU A 85 3.35 -7.46 20.93
CA GLU A 85 4.77 -7.76 21.06
C GLU A 85 5.51 -7.29 19.79
N ASN A 86 6.55 -6.48 19.96
CA ASN A 86 7.33 -5.91 18.86
C ASN A 86 6.48 -5.09 17.86
N PRO A 87 5.81 -4.02 18.30
CA PRO A 87 5.01 -3.20 17.42
C PRO A 87 5.86 -2.62 16.30
N MET A 88 5.34 -2.68 15.07
CA MET A 88 6.02 -2.11 13.91
C MET A 88 6.15 -0.59 14.11
N THR A 89 7.36 -0.07 14.02
CA THR A 89 7.59 1.37 14.04
C THR A 89 7.09 1.96 12.73
N THR A 90 6.02 2.70 12.80
CA THR A 90 5.40 3.36 11.64
C THR A 90 5.27 4.84 11.92
N ASN A 91 5.65 5.64 10.93
CA ASN A 91 5.46 7.09 10.96
C ASN A 91 4.53 7.47 9.81
N PHE A 92 3.60 8.36 10.08
CA PHE A 92 2.74 8.92 9.04
C PHE A 92 2.39 10.37 9.35
N THR A 93 1.85 11.06 8.36
CA THR A 93 1.40 12.44 8.51
C THR A 93 -0.12 12.47 8.51
N HIS A 94 -0.71 13.08 9.54
CA HIS A 94 -2.13 13.31 9.67
C HIS A 94 -2.37 14.79 9.99
N GLU A 95 -3.25 15.44 9.26
CA GLU A 95 -3.54 16.90 9.39
C GLU A 95 -2.28 17.81 9.38
N GLY A 96 -1.23 17.40 8.69
CA GLY A 96 0.02 18.15 8.60
C GLY A 96 1.00 17.94 9.75
N ALA A 97 0.63 17.18 10.79
CA ALA A 97 1.51 16.76 11.86
C ALA A 97 2.07 15.36 11.60
N GLN A 98 3.32 15.13 11.99
CA GLN A 98 3.92 13.79 11.94
C GLN A 98 3.63 13.05 13.24
N TYR A 99 3.23 11.79 13.11
CA TYR A 99 2.97 10.87 14.21
C TYR A 99 3.88 9.66 14.11
N GLN A 100 4.31 9.15 15.26
CA GLN A 100 5.08 7.91 15.36
C GLN A 100 4.34 6.89 16.24
N SER A 101 4.47 5.62 15.91
CA SER A 101 3.88 4.56 16.71
C SER A 101 4.53 4.47 18.09
N ASN A 102 3.70 4.35 19.14
CA ASN A 102 4.10 4.26 20.55
C ASN A 102 3.68 2.93 21.18
N GLY A 103 3.39 1.93 20.39
CA GLY A 103 2.87 0.64 20.82
C GLY A 103 1.47 0.39 20.30
N GLY A 104 0.81 -0.61 20.86
CA GLY A 104 -0.53 -0.99 20.46
C GLY A 104 -1.06 -2.15 21.27
N PHE A 105 -2.28 -2.53 21.00
CA PHE A 105 -2.93 -3.68 21.63
C PHE A 105 -3.87 -4.37 20.64
N THR A 106 -4.04 -5.69 20.85
CA THR A 106 -5.00 -6.49 20.11
C THR A 106 -6.25 -6.68 20.97
N THR A 107 -7.41 -6.47 20.37
CA THR A 107 -8.72 -6.68 21.01
C THR A 107 -9.13 -8.14 20.91
N THR A 108 -9.84 -8.67 21.91
CA THR A 108 -10.38 -10.06 21.86
C THR A 108 -11.85 -10.09 21.48
N GLU A 109 -12.60 -9.04 21.72
CA GLU A 109 -14.03 -8.94 21.42
C GLU A 109 -14.35 -7.62 20.72
N ALA A 110 -15.39 -7.62 19.91
CA ALA A 110 -15.90 -6.40 19.33
C ALA A 110 -16.60 -5.56 20.37
N GLY A 111 -16.31 -4.24 20.40
CA GLY A 111 -16.94 -3.35 21.36
C GLY A 111 -16.24 -2.01 21.50
N THR A 112 -16.65 -1.28 22.53
CA THR A 112 -16.09 0.03 22.86
C THR A 112 -15.07 -0.11 23.98
N TYR A 113 -13.86 0.28 23.70
CA TYR A 113 -12.72 0.28 24.63
C TYR A 113 -12.50 1.70 25.14
N GLU A 114 -12.36 1.85 26.45
CA GLU A 114 -12.01 3.14 27.04
C GLU A 114 -10.49 3.20 27.27
N LEU A 115 -9.87 4.29 26.86
CA LEU A 115 -8.44 4.51 27.02
C LEU A 115 -8.19 5.74 27.89
N THR A 116 -7.23 5.61 28.80
CA THR A 116 -6.70 6.75 29.58
C THR A 116 -5.20 6.81 29.37
N CYS A 117 -4.72 7.91 28.81
CA CYS A 117 -3.34 8.09 28.41
C CYS A 117 -2.65 9.19 29.22
N SER A 118 -1.35 9.01 29.48
CA SER A 118 -0.52 10.00 30.18
C SER A 118 -0.20 11.23 29.32
N ASN A 119 -0.24 11.11 28.01
CA ASN A 119 -0.04 12.21 27.06
C ASN A 119 -1.36 12.91 26.73
N PRO A 120 -1.33 14.22 26.52
CA PRO A 120 -2.53 15.00 26.21
C PRO A 120 -3.13 14.67 24.84
N GLU A 121 -2.34 14.09 23.94
CA GLU A 121 -2.81 13.75 22.60
C GLU A 121 -2.23 12.41 22.15
N VAL A 122 -3.10 11.44 21.91
CA VAL A 122 -2.78 10.14 21.37
C VAL A 122 -3.76 9.83 20.25
N LEU A 123 -3.25 9.52 19.07
CA LEU A 123 -4.06 9.05 17.95
C LEU A 123 -4.12 7.53 17.98
N VAL A 124 -5.33 6.98 18.02
CA VAL A 124 -5.57 5.54 17.95
C VAL A 124 -6.05 5.21 16.54
N ALA A 125 -5.40 4.25 15.90
CA ALA A 125 -5.75 3.80 14.57
C ALA A 125 -5.53 2.30 14.42
N PRO A 126 -6.28 1.61 13.57
CA PRO A 126 -6.02 0.21 13.24
C PRO A 126 -4.64 0.04 12.63
N SER A 127 -4.13 -1.18 12.70
CA SER A 127 -2.82 -1.53 12.15
C SER A 127 -2.72 -1.19 10.66
N VAL A 128 -1.59 -0.64 10.26
CA VAL A 128 -1.23 -0.55 8.84
C VAL A 128 -1.09 -1.97 8.31
N SER A 129 -1.95 -2.36 7.38
CA SER A 129 -1.95 -3.71 6.84
C SER A 129 -0.64 -4.01 6.10
N GLY A 130 0.26 -4.76 6.73
CA GLY A 130 1.50 -5.22 6.09
C GLY A 130 1.25 -6.01 4.80
N GLY A 131 0.13 -6.73 4.73
CA GLY A 131 -0.32 -7.41 3.52
C GLY A 131 -0.68 -6.45 2.39
N ALA A 132 -1.32 -5.33 2.69
CA ALA A 132 -1.64 -4.31 1.70
C ALA A 132 -0.37 -3.61 1.18
N ILE A 133 0.58 -3.31 2.06
CA ILE A 133 1.89 -2.75 1.67
C ILE A 133 2.64 -3.75 0.77
N ALA A 134 2.75 -5.01 1.19
CA ALA A 134 3.42 -6.04 0.41
C ALA A 134 2.73 -6.25 -0.95
N GLY A 135 1.41 -6.29 -1.00
CA GLY A 135 0.63 -6.38 -2.23
C GLY A 135 0.85 -5.18 -3.15
N GLY A 136 0.87 -3.97 -2.60
CA GLY A 136 1.17 -2.74 -3.34
C GLY A 136 2.58 -2.75 -3.93
N VAL A 137 3.59 -3.10 -3.14
CA VAL A 137 4.98 -3.18 -3.60
C VAL A 137 5.16 -4.25 -4.67
N LEU A 138 4.64 -5.46 -4.45
CA LEU A 138 4.74 -6.56 -5.43
C LEU A 138 4.00 -6.21 -6.73
N GLY A 139 2.85 -5.54 -6.63
CA GLY A 139 2.09 -5.11 -7.80
C GLY A 139 2.83 -4.05 -8.62
N VAL A 140 3.41 -3.05 -7.96
CA VAL A 140 4.20 -2.01 -8.64
C VAL A 140 5.47 -2.58 -9.25
N VAL A 141 6.23 -3.39 -8.50
CA VAL A 141 7.46 -4.02 -9.00
C VAL A 141 7.15 -5.01 -10.12
N GLY A 142 6.17 -5.90 -9.96
CA GLY A 142 5.78 -6.86 -10.98
C GLY A 142 5.23 -6.20 -12.24
N GLY A 143 4.36 -5.19 -12.08
CA GLY A 143 3.81 -4.42 -13.20
C GLY A 143 4.88 -3.62 -13.95
N SER A 144 5.83 -3.00 -13.25
CA SER A 144 6.93 -2.26 -13.88
C SER A 144 7.88 -3.18 -14.64
N MET A 145 8.21 -4.37 -14.12
CA MET A 145 9.01 -5.36 -14.83
C MET A 145 8.31 -5.85 -16.10
N ALA A 146 7.00 -6.11 -16.05
CA ALA A 146 6.21 -6.47 -17.21
C ALA A 146 6.17 -5.35 -18.25
N ALA A 147 6.03 -4.10 -17.83
CA ALA A 147 6.05 -2.95 -18.73
C ALA A 147 7.41 -2.77 -19.43
N VAL A 148 8.52 -2.95 -18.71
CA VAL A 148 9.87 -2.88 -19.28
C VAL A 148 10.09 -4.01 -20.30
N ALA A 149 9.72 -5.24 -19.94
CA ALA A 149 9.84 -6.38 -20.85
C ALA A 149 8.99 -6.19 -22.12
N GLY A 150 7.74 -5.74 -21.95
CA GLY A 150 6.85 -5.41 -23.08
C GLY A 150 7.41 -4.30 -23.97
N GLY A 151 7.99 -3.26 -23.36
CA GLY A 151 8.64 -2.15 -24.07
C GLY A 151 9.84 -2.61 -24.91
N LEU A 152 10.68 -3.49 -24.37
CA LEU A 152 11.80 -4.07 -25.14
C LEU A 152 11.33 -4.89 -26.34
N ILE A 153 10.30 -5.72 -26.15
CA ILE A 153 9.69 -6.51 -27.23
C ILE A 153 9.13 -5.58 -28.33
N LEU A 154 8.47 -4.49 -27.92
CA LEU A 154 7.93 -3.49 -28.83
C LEU A 154 9.03 -2.82 -29.65
N ILE A 155 10.13 -2.39 -29.03
CA ILE A 155 11.28 -1.78 -29.74
C ILE A 155 11.86 -2.75 -30.76
N ILE A 156 12.10 -4.00 -30.37
CA ILE A 156 12.59 -5.05 -31.30
C ILE A 156 11.61 -5.26 -32.45
N GLY A 157 10.31 -5.31 -32.16
CA GLY A 157 9.25 -5.43 -33.15
C GLY A 157 9.26 -4.28 -34.18
N ILE A 158 9.42 -3.05 -33.73
CA ILE A 158 9.51 -1.86 -34.60
C ILE A 158 10.76 -1.93 -35.48
N ILE A 159 11.93 -2.27 -34.93
CA ILE A 159 13.17 -2.40 -35.68
C ILE A 159 13.01 -3.44 -36.79
N LEU A 160 12.50 -4.63 -36.46
CA LEU A 160 12.28 -5.71 -37.46
C LEU A 160 11.26 -5.30 -38.52
N TRP A 161 10.24 -4.52 -38.16
CA TRP A 161 9.26 -4.02 -39.13
C TRP A 161 9.89 -3.01 -40.09
N ILE A 162 10.69 -2.05 -39.61
CA ILE A 162 11.39 -1.05 -40.44
C ILE A 162 12.39 -1.74 -41.38
N VAL A 163 13.21 -2.66 -40.85
CA VAL A 163 14.20 -3.40 -41.65
C VAL A 163 13.49 -4.26 -42.71
N GLY A 164 12.39 -4.92 -42.35
CA GLY A 164 11.58 -5.72 -43.26
C GLY A 164 10.92 -4.89 -44.37
N ALA A 165 10.47 -3.68 -44.04
CA ALA A 165 9.89 -2.76 -45.04
C ALA A 165 10.93 -2.22 -46.02
N ASN A 166 12.13 -1.88 -45.54
CA ASN A 166 13.20 -1.35 -46.39
C ASN A 166 13.76 -2.41 -47.35
N ARG A 167 13.82 -3.69 -46.96
CA ARG A 167 14.26 -4.78 -47.86
C ARG A 167 13.29 -5.00 -49.04
N MET A 168 11.99 -4.82 -48.82
CA MET A 168 11.01 -4.98 -49.91
C MET A 168 11.05 -3.84 -50.92
N LYS A 169 11.45 -2.61 -50.53
CA LYS A 169 11.65 -1.50 -51.46
C LYS A 169 12.85 -1.72 -52.39
N LYS A 170 13.89 -2.42 -51.94
CA LYS A 170 15.09 -2.71 -52.73
C LYS A 170 14.89 -3.89 -53.72
N SER A 171 13.97 -4.82 -53.44
CA SER A 171 13.68 -5.97 -54.31
C SER A 171 12.62 -5.68 -55.38
N GLY A 172 11.97 -4.52 -55.37
CA GLY A 172 10.95 -4.13 -56.33
C GLY A 172 11.46 -3.27 -57.50
N VAL A 173 12.79 -3.11 -57.66
CA VAL A 173 13.42 -2.40 -58.77
C VAL A 173 14.20 -3.41 -59.59
N GLN A 174 13.49 -4.26 -60.34
CA GLN A 174 13.93 -4.99 -61.55
C GLN A 174 12.72 -5.13 -62.47
#